data_ad80e9db86d1613e01a63a02c7623fbe
#
_entry.id   ad80e9db86d1613e01a63a02c7623fbe
#
_cell.length_a   1.000
_cell.length_b   1.000
_cell.length_c   1.000
_cell.angle_alpha   90.00
_cell.angle_beta   90.00
_cell.angle_gamma   90.00
#
_symmetry.space_group_name_H-M   'P 1'
#
loop_
_entity.id
_entity.type
_entity.pdbx_description
1 polymer ?
#
loop_
_entity_poly.entity_id
_entity_poly.type
_entity_poly.pdbx_seq_one_letter_code
_entity_poly.pdbx_strand_id
1 'polypeptide(L)'
;RAYVQVQNGCDHRCTFCIIPSMRGDLVSRPIGEILDEAQRLKNAGVNELLVISQDTSAYGVDMKHRIGFWNGMPVKTHLQQLCEKLGEMGMWVRLHYVYPYPHVDNLIPLMNEGKILPYLDIPFQHANKRILKLMKRPGSSERTLERIKQWREACPQLIIRSTFIVGFPGETEEEFEELLDFMREAQLDRVGCFAYSPVEGAVANDLPDPVDEDVKQERLARFMAVQGEISAERLKQRIGQEYQVVIDSVDAEGAVGRCYADAPEVDGLVH
;
A
#
# COMPACT_ATOMS: atom_id res chain seq x y z
N ARG A 1 0.21 -0.74 -19.28
CA ARG A 1 0.42 -1.26 -17.90
C ARG A 1 0.10 -2.74 -17.81
N ALA A 2 0.71 -3.44 -16.85
CA ALA A 2 0.39 -4.82 -16.54
C ALA A 2 0.51 -5.09 -15.03
N TYR A 3 -0.25 -6.08 -14.55
CA TYR A 3 -0.19 -6.56 -13.18
C TYR A 3 0.64 -7.83 -13.12
N VAL A 4 1.56 -7.92 -12.15
CA VAL A 4 2.31 -9.14 -11.86
C VAL A 4 2.05 -9.55 -10.42
N GLN A 5 1.41 -10.69 -10.26
CA GLN A 5 1.19 -11.29 -8.96
C GLN A 5 2.43 -12.08 -8.54
N VAL A 6 3.03 -11.72 -7.41
CA VAL A 6 4.28 -12.32 -6.92
C VAL A 6 4.06 -13.46 -5.94
N GLN A 7 2.90 -13.50 -5.29
CA GLN A 7 2.51 -14.55 -4.35
C GLN A 7 0.99 -14.61 -4.20
N ASN A 8 0.47 -15.67 -3.62
CA ASN A 8 -0.93 -15.85 -3.27
C ASN A 8 -1.06 -16.23 -1.79
N GLY A 9 -2.23 -15.95 -1.17
CA GLY A 9 -2.48 -16.23 0.22
C GLY A 9 -1.81 -15.26 1.20
N CYS A 10 -2.07 -15.43 2.49
CA CYS A 10 -1.57 -14.52 3.53
C CYS A 10 -1.49 -15.24 4.88
N ASP A 11 -0.35 -15.12 5.56
CA ASP A 11 -0.12 -15.72 6.89
C ASP A 11 -0.62 -14.84 8.04
N HIS A 12 -1.05 -13.59 7.76
CA HIS A 12 -1.64 -12.74 8.77
C HIS A 12 -3.00 -13.28 9.22
N ARG A 13 -3.29 -13.04 10.48
CA ARG A 13 -4.56 -13.41 11.13
C ARG A 13 -5.23 -12.16 11.67
N CYS A 14 -5.28 -11.09 10.86
CA CYS A 14 -6.01 -9.87 11.21
C CYS A 14 -7.46 -10.22 11.52
N THR A 15 -7.99 -9.73 12.64
CA THR A 15 -9.29 -10.19 13.16
C THR A 15 -10.46 -9.82 12.28
N PHE A 16 -10.34 -8.79 11.46
CA PHE A 16 -11.37 -8.32 10.52
C PHE A 16 -11.30 -8.98 9.13
N CYS A 17 -10.32 -9.87 8.90
CA CYS A 17 -9.98 -10.35 7.56
C CYS A 17 -10.18 -11.86 7.45
N ILE A 18 -10.76 -12.31 6.33
CA ILE A 18 -10.99 -13.73 6.00
C ILE A 18 -10.15 -14.22 4.82
N ILE A 19 -9.23 -13.41 4.32
CA ILE A 19 -8.39 -13.78 3.16
C ILE A 19 -7.66 -15.11 3.38
N PRO A 20 -7.06 -15.41 4.55
CA PRO A 20 -6.40 -16.70 4.75
C PRO A 20 -7.34 -17.91 4.60
N SER A 21 -8.60 -17.77 4.98
CA SER A 21 -9.59 -18.86 4.81
C SER A 21 -10.03 -19.03 3.35
N MET A 22 -9.95 -17.97 2.54
CA MET A 22 -10.35 -17.99 1.13
C MET A 22 -9.19 -18.35 0.18
N ARG A 23 -7.98 -17.89 0.49
CA ARG A 23 -6.80 -17.97 -0.40
C ARG A 23 -5.71 -18.91 0.10
N GLY A 24 -5.83 -19.41 1.34
CA GLY A 24 -4.82 -20.21 2.01
C GLY A 24 -3.66 -19.37 2.57
N ASP A 25 -2.66 -20.09 3.05
CA ASP A 25 -1.42 -19.52 3.56
C ASP A 25 -0.58 -18.94 2.43
N LEU A 26 0.44 -18.15 2.78
CA LEU A 26 1.35 -17.51 1.86
C LEU A 26 2.09 -18.54 0.98
N VAL A 27 2.03 -18.36 -0.33
CA VAL A 27 2.80 -19.13 -1.32
C VAL A 27 3.44 -18.17 -2.31
N SER A 28 4.76 -17.99 -2.22
CA SER A 28 5.54 -17.14 -3.13
C SER A 28 5.84 -17.86 -4.44
N ARG A 29 5.79 -17.11 -5.54
CA ARG A 29 6.27 -17.59 -6.84
C ARG A 29 7.81 -17.54 -6.88
N PRO A 30 8.47 -18.46 -7.60
CA PRO A 30 9.91 -18.39 -7.83
C PRO A 30 10.33 -17.07 -8.48
N ILE A 31 11.39 -16.45 -7.97
CA ILE A 31 11.82 -15.12 -8.44
C ILE A 31 12.19 -15.10 -9.92
N GLY A 32 12.79 -16.17 -10.43
CA GLY A 32 13.13 -16.28 -11.86
C GLY A 32 11.91 -16.23 -12.76
N GLU A 33 10.81 -16.90 -12.37
CA GLU A 33 9.56 -16.89 -13.15
C GLU A 33 8.92 -15.49 -13.20
N ILE A 34 8.95 -14.75 -12.09
CA ILE A 34 8.45 -13.37 -12.02
C ILE A 34 9.27 -12.45 -12.92
N LEU A 35 10.60 -12.58 -12.86
CA LEU A 35 11.50 -11.76 -13.67
C LEU A 35 11.39 -12.09 -15.16
N ASP A 36 11.21 -13.35 -15.54
CA ASP A 36 10.94 -13.77 -16.92
C ASP A 36 9.60 -13.21 -17.43
N GLU A 37 8.56 -13.23 -16.59
CA GLU A 37 7.26 -12.63 -16.93
C GLU A 37 7.40 -11.11 -17.12
N ALA A 38 8.06 -10.41 -16.20
CA ALA A 38 8.31 -8.98 -16.30
C ALA A 38 9.10 -8.64 -17.58
N GLN A 39 10.10 -9.42 -17.93
CA GLN A 39 10.88 -9.22 -19.15
C GLN A 39 10.02 -9.42 -20.42
N ARG A 40 9.15 -10.42 -20.45
CA ARG A 40 8.21 -10.61 -21.56
C ARG A 40 7.24 -9.44 -21.70
N LEU A 41 6.70 -8.94 -20.57
CA LEU A 41 5.82 -7.76 -20.55
C LEU A 41 6.53 -6.52 -21.06
N LYS A 42 7.77 -6.27 -20.63
CA LYS A 42 8.60 -5.18 -21.16
C LYS A 42 8.78 -5.29 -22.67
N ASN A 43 9.14 -6.47 -23.17
CA ASN A 43 9.35 -6.71 -24.59
C ASN A 43 8.05 -6.53 -25.42
N ALA A 44 6.89 -6.72 -24.78
CA ALA A 44 5.57 -6.43 -25.36
C ALA A 44 5.16 -4.96 -25.30
N GLY A 45 6.03 -4.07 -24.81
CA GLY A 45 5.79 -2.62 -24.76
C GLY A 45 5.08 -2.12 -23.49
N VAL A 46 5.06 -2.91 -22.41
CA VAL A 46 4.54 -2.45 -21.13
C VAL A 46 5.49 -1.44 -20.51
N ASN A 47 4.97 -0.27 -20.12
CA ASN A 47 5.73 0.83 -19.52
C ASN A 47 5.58 0.91 -18.00
N GLU A 48 4.52 0.34 -17.43
CA GLU A 48 4.27 0.32 -15.99
C GLU A 48 3.90 -1.10 -15.53
N LEU A 49 4.63 -1.59 -14.54
CA LEU A 49 4.41 -2.87 -13.89
C LEU A 49 3.87 -2.65 -12.47
N LEU A 50 2.69 -3.19 -12.19
CA LEU A 50 2.08 -3.17 -10.87
C LEU A 50 2.33 -4.52 -10.20
N VAL A 51 3.12 -4.49 -9.13
CA VAL A 51 3.43 -5.67 -8.31
C VAL A 51 2.36 -5.82 -7.26
N ILE A 52 1.65 -6.94 -7.30
CA ILE A 52 0.48 -7.21 -6.45
C ILE A 52 0.58 -8.53 -5.72
N SER A 53 -0.04 -8.57 -4.54
CA SER A 53 -0.37 -9.78 -3.77
C SER A 53 -1.28 -9.40 -2.59
N GLN A 54 -1.57 -10.32 -1.67
CA GLN A 54 -2.28 -10.01 -0.43
C GLN A 54 -1.38 -9.32 0.61
N ASP A 55 -0.08 -9.60 0.58
CA ASP A 55 0.97 -8.94 1.39
C ASP A 55 2.29 -9.00 0.62
N THR A 56 2.54 -7.99 -0.19
CA THR A 56 3.72 -7.93 -1.06
C THR A 56 5.03 -7.89 -0.27
N SER A 57 5.00 -7.32 0.94
CA SER A 57 6.19 -7.21 1.79
C SER A 57 6.65 -8.56 2.38
N ALA A 58 5.79 -9.58 2.41
CA ALA A 58 6.15 -10.92 2.87
C ALA A 58 6.74 -11.82 1.77
N TYR A 59 6.97 -11.29 0.56
CA TYR A 59 7.48 -12.10 -0.56
C TYR A 59 8.76 -12.87 -0.21
N GLY A 60 8.71 -14.19 -0.41
CA GLY A 60 9.82 -15.10 -0.19
C GLY A 60 9.99 -15.64 1.24
N VAL A 61 9.18 -15.18 2.20
CA VAL A 61 9.27 -15.62 3.61
C VAL A 61 8.99 -17.11 3.74
N ASP A 62 7.95 -17.63 3.09
CA ASP A 62 7.57 -19.05 3.05
C ASP A 62 8.68 -19.93 2.46
N MET A 63 9.46 -19.39 1.55
CA MET A 63 10.61 -20.05 0.91
C MET A 63 11.92 -19.82 1.68
N LYS A 64 11.87 -19.21 2.88
CA LYS A 64 13.09 -18.85 3.67
C LYS A 64 14.10 -18.05 2.85
N HIS A 65 13.60 -17.20 1.93
CA HIS A 65 14.40 -16.37 1.04
C HIS A 65 15.47 -17.15 0.25
N ARG A 66 15.16 -18.37 -0.18
CA ARG A 66 16.08 -19.21 -0.96
C ARG A 66 16.58 -18.49 -2.21
N ILE A 67 17.75 -18.90 -2.68
CA ILE A 67 18.32 -18.41 -3.93
C ILE A 67 17.59 -19.07 -5.10
N GLY A 68 17.11 -18.25 -6.02
CA GLY A 68 16.68 -18.64 -7.36
C GLY A 68 17.72 -18.20 -8.40
N PHE A 69 17.42 -18.38 -9.68
CA PHE A 69 18.29 -17.98 -10.78
C PHE A 69 17.51 -17.21 -11.83
N TRP A 70 18.13 -16.19 -12.37
CA TRP A 70 17.62 -15.45 -13.52
C TRP A 70 18.79 -15.06 -14.43
N ASN A 71 18.66 -15.35 -15.75
CA ASN A 71 19.73 -15.15 -16.73
C ASN A 71 21.09 -15.76 -16.27
N GLY A 72 21.05 -16.94 -15.64
CA GLY A 72 22.23 -17.62 -15.11
C GLY A 72 22.84 -17.04 -13.85
N MET A 73 22.29 -15.95 -13.31
CA MET A 73 22.77 -15.29 -12.09
C MET A 73 21.91 -15.68 -10.89
N PRO A 74 22.51 -15.90 -9.72
CA PRO A 74 21.77 -16.15 -8.49
C PRO A 74 21.06 -14.89 -8.02
N VAL A 75 19.78 -15.01 -7.64
CA VAL A 75 18.95 -13.93 -7.08
C VAL A 75 18.23 -14.49 -5.86
N LYS A 76 18.33 -13.78 -4.74
CA LYS A 76 17.62 -14.16 -3.52
C LYS A 76 16.11 -13.87 -3.66
N THR A 77 15.28 -14.85 -3.31
CA THR A 77 13.81 -14.69 -3.30
C THR A 77 13.41 -13.79 -2.12
N HIS A 78 13.48 -12.48 -2.36
CA HIS A 78 13.25 -11.43 -1.37
C HIS A 78 12.75 -10.16 -2.07
N LEU A 79 11.81 -9.44 -1.45
CA LEU A 79 11.18 -8.28 -2.09
C LEU A 79 12.19 -7.22 -2.54
N GLN A 80 13.17 -6.87 -1.72
CA GLN A 80 14.16 -5.86 -2.07
C GLN A 80 14.92 -6.25 -3.34
N GLN A 81 15.43 -7.50 -3.44
CA GLN A 81 16.14 -7.95 -4.63
C GLN A 81 15.24 -8.06 -5.86
N LEU A 82 13.96 -8.45 -5.66
CA LEU A 82 12.99 -8.42 -6.75
C LEU A 82 12.83 -6.98 -7.28
N CYS A 83 12.65 -6.00 -6.39
CA CYS A 83 12.53 -4.59 -6.77
C CYS A 83 13.77 -4.05 -7.48
N GLU A 84 14.98 -4.41 -7.02
CA GLU A 84 16.24 -4.06 -7.68
C GLU A 84 16.27 -4.59 -9.13
N LYS A 85 15.95 -5.87 -9.32
CA LYS A 85 15.95 -6.49 -10.66
C LYS A 85 14.86 -5.96 -11.58
N LEU A 86 13.66 -5.71 -11.07
CA LEU A 86 12.59 -5.09 -11.84
C LEU A 86 12.95 -3.65 -12.24
N GLY A 87 13.58 -2.89 -11.34
CA GLY A 87 14.05 -1.53 -11.60
C GLY A 87 15.11 -1.44 -12.70
N GLU A 88 15.98 -2.45 -12.82
CA GLU A 88 16.98 -2.55 -13.89
C GLU A 88 16.36 -2.69 -15.30
N MET A 89 15.08 -3.09 -15.38
CA MET A 89 14.39 -3.27 -16.67
C MET A 89 13.94 -1.95 -17.32
N GLY A 90 13.92 -0.82 -16.59
CA GLY A 90 13.57 0.47 -17.13
C GLY A 90 12.07 0.71 -17.36
N MET A 91 11.21 -0.03 -16.70
CA MET A 91 9.77 0.22 -16.58
C MET A 91 9.48 0.96 -15.28
N TRP A 92 8.34 1.64 -15.21
CA TRP A 92 7.80 2.03 -13.92
C TRP A 92 7.39 0.78 -13.12
N VAL A 93 7.88 0.68 -11.89
CA VAL A 93 7.54 -0.42 -10.98
C VAL A 93 6.79 0.16 -9.78
N ARG A 94 5.53 -0.21 -9.63
CA ARG A 94 4.67 0.23 -8.54
C ARG A 94 4.36 -0.94 -7.62
N LEU A 95 4.56 -0.74 -6.32
CA LEU A 95 4.22 -1.74 -5.30
C LEU A 95 2.84 -1.45 -4.72
N HIS A 96 2.03 -2.49 -4.58
CA HIS A 96 0.75 -2.46 -3.89
C HIS A 96 0.73 -3.41 -2.69
N TYR A 97 -0.10 -3.11 -1.71
CA TYR A 97 -0.40 -3.97 -0.56
C TYR A 97 0.82 -4.34 0.29
N VAL A 98 1.56 -3.32 0.70
CA VAL A 98 2.75 -3.48 1.56
C VAL A 98 2.31 -3.47 3.02
N TYR A 99 2.59 -4.54 3.76
CA TYR A 99 2.35 -4.59 5.21
C TYR A 99 3.48 -3.86 5.96
N PRO A 100 3.19 -3.14 7.08
CA PRO A 100 4.17 -2.26 7.73
C PRO A 100 5.28 -2.96 8.53
N TYR A 101 5.93 -3.95 7.94
CA TYR A 101 7.13 -4.56 8.52
C TYR A 101 8.32 -3.59 8.60
N PRO A 102 9.25 -3.80 9.53
CA PRO A 102 10.47 -2.98 9.60
C PRO A 102 11.29 -2.98 8.32
N HIS A 103 11.39 -4.12 7.63
CA HIS A 103 12.21 -4.23 6.41
C HIS A 103 11.66 -3.46 5.20
N VAL A 104 10.44 -2.96 5.27
CA VAL A 104 9.89 -2.04 4.26
C VAL A 104 10.72 -0.75 4.16
N ASP A 105 11.37 -0.36 5.24
CA ASP A 105 12.28 0.80 5.27
C ASP A 105 13.42 0.65 4.25
N ASN A 106 13.83 -0.58 3.91
CA ASN A 106 14.86 -0.86 2.90
C ASN A 106 14.41 -0.58 1.46
N LEU A 107 13.12 -0.40 1.21
CA LEU A 107 12.59 -0.05 -0.11
C LEU A 107 12.70 1.46 -0.40
N ILE A 108 12.74 2.28 0.63
CA ILE A 108 12.76 3.74 0.48
C ILE A 108 13.99 4.24 -0.29
N PRO A 109 15.22 3.74 -0.05
CA PRO A 109 16.36 4.07 -0.90
C PRO A 109 16.15 3.74 -2.38
N LEU A 110 15.53 2.59 -2.70
CA LEU A 110 15.23 2.19 -4.08
C LEU A 110 14.23 3.14 -4.76
N MET A 111 13.27 3.66 -3.99
CA MET A 111 12.33 4.68 -4.44
C MET A 111 13.05 6.01 -4.73
N ASN A 112 13.94 6.44 -3.84
CA ASN A 112 14.70 7.67 -4.02
C ASN A 112 15.70 7.59 -5.19
N GLU A 113 16.24 6.40 -5.45
CA GLU A 113 17.13 6.12 -6.59
C GLU A 113 16.38 5.96 -7.93
N GLY A 114 15.04 5.95 -7.92
CA GLY A 114 14.21 5.77 -9.10
C GLY A 114 14.16 4.33 -9.66
N LYS A 115 14.59 3.34 -8.89
CA LYS A 115 14.48 1.92 -9.28
C LYS A 115 13.06 1.42 -9.22
N ILE A 116 12.29 1.86 -8.25
CA ILE A 116 10.85 1.70 -8.15
C ILE A 116 10.20 3.05 -7.91
N LEU A 117 8.92 3.18 -8.24
CA LEU A 117 8.21 4.44 -8.05
C LEU A 117 8.18 4.83 -6.56
N PRO A 118 8.37 6.12 -6.23
CA PRO A 118 8.25 6.62 -4.86
C PRO A 118 6.79 6.71 -4.45
N TYR A 119 6.15 5.56 -4.39
CA TYR A 119 4.74 5.35 -4.07
C TYR A 119 4.62 4.15 -3.16
N LEU A 120 4.21 4.37 -1.92
CA LEU A 120 4.10 3.35 -0.88
C LEU A 120 2.62 3.15 -0.53
N ASP A 121 2.05 2.03 -0.96
CA ASP A 121 0.69 1.61 -0.62
C ASP A 121 0.75 0.70 0.61
N ILE A 122 0.52 1.28 1.79
CA ILE A 122 0.71 0.66 3.09
C ILE A 122 -0.52 0.85 3.98
N PRO A 123 -1.44 -0.13 4.08
CA PRO A 123 -2.64 -0.01 4.88
C PRO A 123 -2.31 -0.09 6.37
N PHE A 124 -2.41 1.03 7.08
CA PHE A 124 -2.19 1.08 8.53
C PHE A 124 -3.39 0.56 9.33
N GLN A 125 -4.60 0.68 8.80
CA GLN A 125 -5.88 0.25 9.35
C GLN A 125 -6.40 1.09 10.51
N HIS A 126 -5.56 1.50 11.44
CA HIS A 126 -5.85 2.39 12.56
C HIS A 126 -4.56 3.04 13.08
N ALA A 127 -4.67 3.99 14.01
CA ALA A 127 -3.53 4.60 14.68
C ALA A 127 -3.45 4.23 16.18
N ASN A 128 -4.60 4.06 16.83
CA ASN A 128 -4.64 3.74 18.26
C ASN A 128 -4.07 2.35 18.54
N LYS A 129 -3.16 2.27 19.52
CA LYS A 129 -2.45 1.02 19.87
C LYS A 129 -3.36 -0.09 20.34
N ARG A 130 -4.43 0.24 21.11
CA ARG A 130 -5.38 -0.75 21.63
C ARG A 130 -6.21 -1.35 20.50
N ILE A 131 -6.71 -0.52 19.60
CA ILE A 131 -7.49 -0.97 18.44
C ILE A 131 -6.61 -1.80 17.51
N LEU A 132 -5.38 -1.36 17.20
CA LEU A 132 -4.43 -2.15 16.41
C LEU A 132 -4.13 -3.52 17.05
N LYS A 133 -4.03 -3.60 18.37
CA LYS A 133 -3.87 -4.86 19.08
C LYS A 133 -5.10 -5.78 18.92
N LEU A 134 -6.32 -5.23 19.00
CA LEU A 134 -7.56 -5.98 18.75
C LEU A 134 -7.65 -6.46 17.29
N MET A 135 -7.14 -5.69 16.35
CA MET A 135 -7.02 -6.05 14.94
C MET A 135 -5.92 -7.09 14.66
N LYS A 136 -5.09 -7.42 15.64
CA LYS A 136 -3.83 -8.18 15.48
C LYS A 136 -2.89 -7.52 14.46
N ARG A 137 -2.74 -6.20 14.56
CA ARG A 137 -1.85 -5.37 13.74
C ARG A 137 -0.74 -4.77 14.59
N PRO A 138 0.50 -4.62 14.06
CA PRO A 138 1.57 -3.92 14.76
C PRO A 138 1.38 -2.41 14.66
N GLY A 139 1.97 -1.69 15.60
CA GLY A 139 2.11 -0.24 15.50
C GLY A 139 1.50 0.51 16.68
N SER A 140 1.72 1.79 16.62
CA SER A 140 1.09 2.84 17.42
C SER A 140 1.20 4.14 16.63
N SER A 141 0.40 5.14 16.97
CA SER A 141 0.43 6.47 16.38
C SER A 141 1.86 7.03 16.32
N GLU A 142 2.52 7.11 17.45
CA GLU A 142 3.87 7.66 17.59
C GLU A 142 4.91 6.97 16.70
N ARG A 143 4.95 5.63 16.71
CA ARG A 143 5.91 4.87 15.91
C ARG A 143 5.66 5.01 14.41
N THR A 144 4.40 5.05 14.01
CA THR A 144 4.02 5.20 12.62
C THR A 144 4.37 6.61 12.12
N LEU A 145 4.10 7.65 12.90
CA LEU A 145 4.47 9.03 12.58
C LEU A 145 5.99 9.19 12.45
N GLU A 146 6.77 8.61 13.36
CA GLU A 146 8.23 8.64 13.29
C GLU A 146 8.75 7.97 12.02
N ARG A 147 8.22 6.79 11.64
CA ARG A 147 8.59 6.11 10.39
C ARG A 147 8.23 6.94 9.16
N ILE A 148 7.03 7.52 9.10
CA ILE A 148 6.61 8.39 8.00
C ILE A 148 7.57 9.57 7.83
N LYS A 149 7.98 10.18 8.93
CA LYS A 149 8.96 11.28 8.93
C LYS A 149 10.30 10.82 8.34
N GLN A 150 10.84 9.72 8.83
CA GLN A 150 12.10 9.15 8.34
C GLN A 150 12.02 8.78 6.85
N TRP A 151 10.91 8.19 6.40
CA TRP A 151 10.72 7.87 4.98
C TRP A 151 10.72 9.12 4.09
N ARG A 152 10.05 10.20 4.53
CA ARG A 152 10.03 11.46 3.78
C ARG A 152 11.36 12.20 3.80
N GLU A 153 12.14 12.10 4.87
CA GLU A 153 13.50 12.61 4.93
C GLU A 153 14.41 11.87 3.93
N ALA A 154 14.28 10.54 3.83
CA ALA A 154 15.05 9.71 2.90
C ALA A 154 14.57 9.83 1.45
N CYS A 155 13.29 10.08 1.21
CA CYS A 155 12.66 10.19 -0.11
C CYS A 155 11.62 11.31 -0.10
N PRO A 156 12.02 12.59 -0.32
CA PRO A 156 11.12 13.74 -0.22
C PRO A 156 9.91 13.70 -1.17
N GLN A 157 10.03 13.03 -2.31
CA GLN A 157 8.94 12.86 -3.30
C GLN A 157 8.01 11.69 -2.98
N LEU A 158 8.19 10.99 -1.86
CA LEU A 158 7.40 9.81 -1.50
C LEU A 158 5.91 10.15 -1.37
N ILE A 159 5.10 9.39 -2.08
CA ILE A 159 3.65 9.36 -1.95
C ILE A 159 3.28 8.19 -1.05
N ILE A 160 2.49 8.47 -0.01
CA ILE A 160 1.99 7.43 0.88
C ILE A 160 0.49 7.30 0.70
N ARG A 161 0.09 6.10 0.27
CA ARG A 161 -1.28 5.66 0.22
C ARG A 161 -1.58 4.74 1.39
N SER A 162 -2.72 4.89 2.03
CA SER A 162 -3.12 4.03 3.14
C SER A 162 -4.62 3.77 3.16
N THR A 163 -5.00 2.79 3.96
CA THR A 163 -6.39 2.42 4.19
C THR A 163 -6.63 2.29 5.69
N PHE A 164 -7.80 2.74 6.15
CA PHE A 164 -8.22 2.74 7.54
C PHE A 164 -9.62 2.14 7.69
N ILE A 165 -9.90 1.66 8.91
CA ILE A 165 -11.21 1.16 9.32
C ILE A 165 -11.64 1.97 10.54
N VAL A 166 -12.85 2.54 10.49
CA VAL A 166 -13.51 3.22 11.61
C VAL A 166 -14.69 2.42 12.11
N GLY A 167 -15.06 2.62 13.37
CA GLY A 167 -16.16 1.87 13.99
C GLY A 167 -15.85 0.39 14.20
N PHE A 168 -14.57 0.04 14.36
CA PHE A 168 -14.16 -1.30 14.73
C PHE A 168 -14.74 -1.67 16.11
N PRO A 169 -15.15 -2.94 16.37
CA PRO A 169 -15.72 -3.33 17.66
C PRO A 169 -14.83 -2.88 18.84
N GLY A 170 -15.43 -2.18 19.79
CA GLY A 170 -14.77 -1.61 20.95
C GLY A 170 -14.06 -0.27 20.73
N GLU A 171 -14.09 0.32 19.52
CA GLU A 171 -13.54 1.66 19.28
C GLU A 171 -14.34 2.71 20.04
N THR A 172 -13.67 3.49 20.90
CA THR A 172 -14.29 4.61 21.60
C THR A 172 -14.19 5.91 20.79
N GLU A 173 -14.94 6.93 21.21
CA GLU A 173 -14.86 8.25 20.58
C GLU A 173 -13.46 8.87 20.73
N GLU A 174 -12.84 8.71 21.90
CA GLU A 174 -11.49 9.22 22.16
C GLU A 174 -10.44 8.56 21.24
N GLU A 175 -10.58 7.27 20.99
CA GLU A 175 -9.68 6.52 20.09
C GLU A 175 -9.89 6.90 18.63
N PHE A 176 -11.11 7.21 18.26
CA PHE A 176 -11.41 7.75 16.94
C PHE A 176 -10.85 9.18 16.78
N GLU A 177 -10.97 10.06 17.80
CA GLU A 177 -10.32 11.38 17.76
C GLU A 177 -8.79 11.27 17.66
N GLU A 178 -8.15 10.34 18.37
CA GLU A 178 -6.72 10.04 18.21
C GLU A 178 -6.37 9.67 16.76
N LEU A 179 -7.24 8.92 16.08
CA LEU A 179 -7.07 8.60 14.66
C LEU A 179 -7.13 9.85 13.78
N LEU A 180 -8.07 10.77 14.04
CA LEU A 180 -8.15 12.04 13.30
C LEU A 180 -6.92 12.92 13.53
N ASP A 181 -6.41 12.98 14.76
CA ASP A 181 -5.19 13.72 15.10
C ASP A 181 -3.96 13.10 14.39
N PHE A 182 -3.87 11.77 14.37
CA PHE A 182 -2.87 11.07 13.58
C PHE A 182 -2.94 11.47 12.10
N MET A 183 -4.13 11.53 11.51
CA MET A 183 -4.31 11.92 10.10
C MET A 183 -3.81 13.34 9.83
N ARG A 184 -4.13 14.29 10.72
CA ARG A 184 -3.67 15.69 10.62
C ARG A 184 -2.15 15.82 10.71
N GLU A 185 -1.51 14.99 11.52
CA GLU A 185 -0.05 15.01 11.66
C GLU A 185 0.66 14.24 10.56
N ALA A 186 0.15 13.06 10.19
CA ALA A 186 0.75 12.19 9.18
C ALA A 186 0.71 12.80 7.77
N GLN A 187 -0.31 13.62 7.44
CA GLN A 187 -0.45 14.27 6.14
C GLN A 187 -0.28 13.27 4.98
N LEU A 188 -1.02 12.15 5.02
CA LEU A 188 -0.96 11.12 4.00
C LEU A 188 -1.56 11.62 2.68
N ASP A 189 -1.01 11.17 1.56
CA ASP A 189 -1.35 11.69 0.23
C ASP A 189 -2.66 11.11 -0.32
N ARG A 190 -2.83 9.81 -0.18
CA ARG A 190 -3.98 9.06 -0.69
C ARG A 190 -4.52 8.17 0.42
N VAL A 191 -5.76 8.37 0.82
CA VAL A 191 -6.36 7.58 1.91
C VAL A 191 -7.78 7.16 1.57
N GLY A 192 -8.02 5.85 1.69
CA GLY A 192 -9.35 5.28 1.77
C GLY A 192 -9.72 4.95 3.21
N CYS A 193 -10.99 5.10 3.54
CA CYS A 193 -11.53 4.69 4.82
C CYS A 193 -12.81 3.88 4.63
N PHE A 194 -12.99 2.86 5.47
CA PHE A 194 -14.17 2.01 5.48
C PHE A 194 -14.78 1.99 6.88
N ALA A 195 -16.10 2.07 6.96
CA ALA A 195 -16.82 1.68 8.17
C ALA A 195 -16.64 0.17 8.37
N TYR A 196 -16.39 -0.28 9.61
CA TYR A 196 -16.30 -1.70 9.89
C TYR A 196 -17.57 -2.43 9.45
N SER A 197 -17.40 -3.43 8.62
CA SER A 197 -18.48 -4.32 8.17
C SER A 197 -18.18 -5.75 8.64
N PRO A 198 -19.10 -6.40 9.35
CA PRO A 198 -18.92 -7.78 9.77
C PRO A 198 -18.94 -8.70 8.54
N VAL A 199 -17.82 -9.38 8.33
CA VAL A 199 -17.69 -10.40 7.28
C VAL A 199 -17.84 -11.77 7.93
N GLU A 200 -18.65 -12.65 7.34
CA GLU A 200 -18.84 -14.01 7.87
C GLU A 200 -17.50 -14.72 8.06
N GLY A 201 -17.29 -15.28 9.24
CA GLY A 201 -16.05 -15.97 9.62
C GLY A 201 -14.92 -15.07 10.14
N ALA A 202 -15.09 -13.76 10.16
CA ALA A 202 -14.11 -12.86 10.75
C ALA A 202 -14.19 -12.86 12.28
N VAL A 203 -13.05 -13.06 12.95
CA VAL A 203 -12.94 -13.12 14.43
C VAL A 203 -13.43 -11.84 15.10
N ALA A 204 -13.29 -10.70 14.45
CA ALA A 204 -13.70 -9.41 14.99
C ALA A 204 -15.22 -9.32 15.23
N ASN A 205 -16.02 -10.15 14.59
CA ASN A 205 -17.47 -10.16 14.78
C ASN A 205 -17.86 -10.59 16.21
N ASP A 206 -17.00 -11.36 16.90
CA ASP A 206 -17.22 -11.88 18.25
C ASP A 206 -16.60 -10.97 19.33
N LEU A 207 -16.00 -9.85 18.96
CA LEU A 207 -15.44 -8.90 19.92
C LEU A 207 -16.56 -8.12 20.62
N PRO A 208 -16.37 -7.77 21.91
CA PRO A 208 -17.35 -7.01 22.67
C PRO A 208 -17.50 -5.58 22.16
N ASP A 209 -18.54 -4.92 22.60
CA ASP A 209 -18.80 -3.50 22.39
C ASP A 209 -18.87 -3.10 20.89
N PRO A 210 -19.76 -3.73 20.10
CA PRO A 210 -19.95 -3.32 18.71
C PRO A 210 -20.37 -1.84 18.64
N VAL A 211 -19.86 -1.14 17.66
CA VAL A 211 -20.23 0.26 17.40
C VAL A 211 -21.51 0.31 16.57
N ASP A 212 -22.46 1.17 16.95
CA ASP A 212 -23.71 1.35 16.24
C ASP A 212 -23.46 1.83 14.79
N GLU A 213 -24.30 1.40 13.87
CA GLU A 213 -24.11 1.70 12.44
C GLU A 213 -24.11 3.22 12.16
N ASP A 214 -25.02 3.98 12.79
CA ASP A 214 -25.08 5.45 12.63
C ASP A 214 -23.78 6.11 13.10
N VAL A 215 -23.18 5.61 14.19
CA VAL A 215 -21.89 6.10 14.70
C VAL A 215 -20.74 5.76 13.74
N LYS A 216 -20.74 4.56 13.15
CA LYS A 216 -19.74 4.19 12.13
C LYS A 216 -19.81 5.13 10.91
N GLN A 217 -21.01 5.41 10.42
CA GLN A 217 -21.21 6.29 9.27
C GLN A 217 -20.83 7.73 9.58
N GLU A 218 -21.14 8.21 10.77
CA GLU A 218 -20.72 9.55 11.24
C GLU A 218 -19.20 9.65 11.33
N ARG A 219 -18.52 8.65 11.93
CA ARG A 219 -17.06 8.59 11.99
C ARG A 219 -16.43 8.53 10.61
N LEU A 220 -17.00 7.74 9.70
CA LEU A 220 -16.53 7.66 8.30
C LEU A 220 -16.62 9.04 7.62
N ALA A 221 -17.74 9.74 7.78
CA ALA A 221 -17.93 11.06 7.19
C ALA A 221 -16.91 12.08 7.76
N ARG A 222 -16.70 12.10 9.08
CA ARG A 222 -15.69 12.96 9.73
C ARG A 222 -14.27 12.65 9.27
N PHE A 223 -13.92 11.37 9.20
CA PHE A 223 -12.61 10.92 8.70
C PHE A 223 -12.38 11.41 7.27
N MET A 224 -13.34 11.19 6.38
CA MET A 224 -13.22 11.59 4.97
C MET A 224 -13.20 13.11 4.79
N ALA A 225 -13.89 13.88 5.64
CA ALA A 225 -13.81 15.33 5.63
C ALA A 225 -12.38 15.81 5.97
N VAL A 226 -11.77 15.29 7.03
CA VAL A 226 -10.38 15.60 7.40
C VAL A 226 -9.40 15.19 6.28
N GLN A 227 -9.58 14.00 5.70
CA GLN A 227 -8.73 13.54 4.61
C GLN A 227 -8.91 14.41 3.35
N GLY A 228 -10.12 14.86 3.06
CA GLY A 228 -10.39 15.77 1.94
C GLY A 228 -9.61 17.07 2.04
N GLU A 229 -9.55 17.67 3.23
CA GLU A 229 -8.76 18.89 3.50
C GLU A 229 -7.25 18.62 3.33
N ILE A 230 -6.74 17.52 3.89
CA ILE A 230 -5.34 17.11 3.76
C ILE A 230 -4.98 16.88 2.29
N SER A 231 -5.80 16.15 1.55
CA SER A 231 -5.57 15.87 0.13
C SER A 231 -5.54 17.14 -0.70
N ALA A 232 -6.47 18.06 -0.47
CA ALA A 232 -6.51 19.34 -1.17
C ALA A 232 -5.25 20.17 -0.91
N GLU A 233 -4.78 20.23 0.33
CA GLU A 233 -3.55 20.96 0.68
C GLU A 233 -2.30 20.30 0.08
N ARG A 234 -2.21 18.98 0.13
CA ARG A 234 -1.12 18.23 -0.50
C ARG A 234 -1.06 18.43 -2.01
N LEU A 235 -2.22 18.49 -2.68
CA LEU A 235 -2.30 18.76 -4.12
C LEU A 235 -1.89 20.19 -4.46
N LYS A 236 -2.26 21.19 -3.65
CA LYS A 236 -1.81 22.58 -3.84
C LYS A 236 -0.30 22.72 -3.84
N GLN A 237 0.40 21.95 -2.99
CA GLN A 237 1.87 21.97 -2.90
C GLN A 237 2.54 21.48 -4.19
N ARG A 238 1.81 20.84 -5.10
CA ARG A 238 2.32 20.36 -6.39
C ARG A 238 2.18 21.38 -7.53
N ILE A 239 1.44 22.45 -7.31
CA ILE A 239 1.23 23.49 -8.34
C ILE A 239 2.59 24.13 -8.68
N GLY A 240 2.89 24.21 -9.97
CA GLY A 240 4.16 24.74 -10.47
C GLY A 240 5.33 23.74 -10.53
N GLN A 241 5.10 22.49 -10.16
CA GLN A 241 6.09 21.42 -10.30
C GLN A 241 5.90 20.68 -11.63
N GLU A 242 6.98 20.17 -12.19
CA GLU A 242 6.97 19.35 -13.41
C GLU A 242 6.96 17.86 -13.05
N TYR A 243 6.13 17.10 -13.79
CA TYR A 243 6.00 15.65 -13.60
C TYR A 243 6.13 14.91 -14.93
N GLN A 244 6.78 13.77 -14.89
CA GLN A 244 6.71 12.79 -15.96
C GLN A 244 5.35 12.10 -15.93
N VAL A 245 4.68 12.03 -17.08
CA VAL A 245 3.35 11.46 -17.23
C VAL A 245 3.40 10.28 -18.19
N VAL A 246 2.84 9.16 -17.79
CA VAL A 246 2.54 8.04 -18.69
C VAL A 246 1.15 8.28 -19.29
N ILE A 247 1.06 8.35 -20.61
CA ILE A 247 -0.20 8.54 -21.31
C ILE A 247 -0.95 7.20 -21.37
N ASP A 248 -2.15 7.18 -20.84
CA ASP A 248 -3.04 6.02 -20.83
C ASP A 248 -3.97 5.98 -22.05
N SER A 249 -4.44 7.15 -22.50
CA SER A 249 -5.30 7.28 -23.69
C SER A 249 -5.11 8.64 -24.39
N VAL A 250 -5.40 8.65 -25.69
CA VAL A 250 -5.43 9.86 -26.52
C VAL A 250 -6.70 9.82 -27.39
N ASP A 251 -7.40 10.93 -27.45
CA ASP A 251 -8.57 11.12 -28.32
C ASP A 251 -8.54 12.50 -29.00
N ALA A 252 -9.66 12.89 -29.62
CA ALA A 252 -9.77 14.18 -30.32
C ALA A 252 -9.78 15.41 -29.37
N GLU A 253 -10.08 15.20 -28.10
CA GLU A 253 -10.17 16.25 -27.07
C GLU A 253 -8.83 16.45 -26.32
N GLY A 254 -7.94 15.45 -26.37
CA GLY A 254 -6.64 15.53 -25.68
C GLY A 254 -6.07 14.19 -25.29
N ALA A 255 -5.20 14.22 -24.28
CA ALA A 255 -4.56 13.05 -23.72
C ALA A 255 -4.87 12.94 -22.23
N VAL A 256 -5.07 11.71 -21.76
CA VAL A 256 -5.24 11.39 -20.33
C VAL A 256 -4.11 10.47 -19.91
N GLY A 257 -3.49 10.79 -18.79
CA GLY A 257 -2.39 10.01 -18.26
C GLY A 257 -2.28 10.09 -16.75
N ARG A 258 -1.19 9.58 -16.21
CA ARG A 258 -0.91 9.58 -14.77
C ARG A 258 0.56 9.88 -14.51
N CYS A 259 0.84 10.56 -13.41
CA CYS A 259 2.19 10.66 -12.89
C CYS A 259 2.49 9.51 -11.91
N TYR A 260 3.71 9.45 -11.39
CA TYR A 260 4.11 8.43 -10.43
C TYR A 260 3.23 8.39 -9.16
N ALA A 261 2.62 9.52 -8.81
CA ALA A 261 1.79 9.67 -7.62
C ALA A 261 0.38 9.09 -7.78
N ASP A 262 0.03 8.60 -8.97
CA ASP A 262 -1.32 8.19 -9.32
C ASP A 262 -1.33 6.74 -9.80
N ALA A 263 -1.79 5.84 -8.94
CA ALA A 263 -2.04 4.45 -9.33
C ALA A 263 -3.26 4.36 -10.25
N PRO A 264 -3.23 3.47 -11.25
CA PRO A 264 -4.35 3.31 -12.18
C PRO A 264 -5.63 2.91 -11.45
N GLU A 265 -6.76 3.50 -11.88
CA GLU A 265 -8.13 3.16 -11.46
C GLU A 265 -8.51 3.58 -10.03
N VAL A 266 -7.55 4.02 -9.20
CA VAL A 266 -7.80 4.35 -7.79
C VAL A 266 -7.40 5.76 -7.38
N ASP A 267 -6.46 6.40 -8.10
CA ASP A 267 -5.98 7.75 -7.79
C ASP A 267 -6.38 8.76 -8.88
N GLY A 268 -5.67 9.88 -8.97
CA GLY A 268 -5.97 10.96 -9.90
C GLY A 268 -5.56 10.71 -11.34
N LEU A 269 -5.94 11.63 -12.21
CA LEU A 269 -5.61 11.68 -13.63
C LEU A 269 -4.98 13.03 -13.97
N VAL A 270 -4.22 13.05 -15.06
CA VAL A 270 -3.63 14.24 -15.69
C VAL A 270 -4.26 14.39 -17.07
N HIS A 271 -4.83 15.57 -17.34
CA HIS A 271 -5.45 15.94 -18.60
C HIS A 271 -4.62 16.95 -19.38
#